data_dec966cb9b94932449630f55816def69
#
_entry.id   dec966cb9b94932449630f55816def69
#
_cell.length_a   1.000
_cell.length_b   1.000
_cell.length_c   1.000
_cell.angle_alpha   90.00
_cell.angle_beta   90.00
_cell.angle_gamma   90.00
#
_symmetry.space_group_name_H-M   'P 1'
#
loop_
_entity.id
_entity.type
_entity.pdbx_description
1 polymer ?
#
loop_
_entity_poly.entity_id
_entity_poly.type
_entity_poly.pdbx_seq_one_letter_code
_entity_poly.pdbx_strand_id
1 'polypeptide(L)'
;LPCSIELPAGAGKTHLIAELANDYRRRNQRALVLTHTHAGVDALRRQIRDQGGSSRWTTVRTIDGWCLDLIMHFPDLAGVTVEDEPDWDEAESYRLGAERAIRTPAVRRMLEASYELIAVDEYQDSVLAQHQVVAALRDVVPTAVFGDPLQGLFHFGDNQPVSWEEVVALFPACELPIKAWRWEGKNEELGRWLLSIRPALRRGEAVSLENAPVQWRRLNNDGRRIHTQTTACFGQPEDGPVVALGQMSHDCRVAAAKLNGSYSMMEELEGKRMLEFAKVVDAGDAARVGEATVDFACECAVGVADSIEKRKRKRLGAGKAISSKKAELGAAHAKLSALLEGSSPAAVRSALRELERLPRFQLFRREAWSCVIDALGQAVSDPELKVSTAVRRLRNHDRIVGRRTAKRIVSRPLLVKGLQYDYAVLLDADRYNAAELYVALSRGCRAVTVLSSSPVLTPAEVGSP
;
A
#
# COMPACT_ATOMS: atom_id res chain seq x y z
N LEU A 1 10.29 13.22 27.57
CA LEU A 1 10.78 12.17 26.66
C LEU A 1 11.83 11.31 27.35
N PRO A 2 11.91 9.98 27.07
CA PRO A 2 11.17 9.28 26.01
C PRO A 2 9.70 9.02 26.36
N CYS A 3 8.83 8.90 25.33
CA CYS A 3 7.44 8.50 25.55
C CYS A 3 6.81 7.83 24.34
N SER A 4 5.77 7.02 24.59
CA SER A 4 4.86 6.49 23.56
C SER A 4 3.52 7.22 23.63
N ILE A 5 2.94 7.49 22.46
CA ILE A 5 1.68 8.19 22.30
C ILE A 5 0.77 7.34 21.44
N GLU A 6 -0.26 6.79 22.06
CA GLU A 6 -1.27 6.04 21.34
C GLU A 6 -2.38 6.99 20.87
N LEU A 7 -2.57 7.06 19.55
CA LEU A 7 -3.63 7.86 18.93
C LEU A 7 -4.40 7.03 17.90
N PRO A 8 -5.73 6.92 18.06
CA PRO A 8 -6.60 6.23 17.12
C PRO A 8 -6.51 6.77 15.68
N ALA A 9 -7.02 5.98 14.73
CA ALA A 9 -7.23 6.47 13.36
C ALA A 9 -8.00 7.79 13.38
N GLY A 10 -7.51 8.78 12.64
CA GLY A 10 -8.18 10.09 12.53
C GLY A 10 -8.13 10.99 13.76
N ALA A 11 -7.38 10.62 14.80
CA ALA A 11 -7.19 11.45 16.01
C ALA A 11 -6.11 12.53 15.86
N GLY A 12 -5.58 12.77 14.64
CA GLY A 12 -4.67 13.87 14.38
C GLY A 12 -3.18 13.55 14.62
N LYS A 13 -2.77 12.28 14.64
CA LYS A 13 -1.38 11.84 14.87
C LYS A 13 -0.36 12.60 14.01
N THR A 14 -0.52 12.61 12.68
CA THR A 14 0.38 13.32 11.75
C THR A 14 0.43 14.82 12.01
N HIS A 15 -0.72 15.42 12.40
CA HIS A 15 -0.80 16.85 12.77
C HIS A 15 0.01 17.14 14.03
N LEU A 16 -0.11 16.30 15.04
CA LEU A 16 0.60 16.44 16.32
C LEU A 16 2.12 16.28 16.12
N ILE A 17 2.57 15.32 15.31
CA ILE A 17 3.98 15.16 14.99
C ILE A 17 4.54 16.41 14.30
N ALA A 18 3.78 16.97 13.35
CA ALA A 18 4.17 18.19 12.66
C ALA A 18 4.21 19.41 13.60
N GLU A 19 3.25 19.53 14.50
CA GLU A 19 3.22 20.58 15.52
C GLU A 19 4.40 20.47 16.47
N LEU A 20 4.70 19.26 16.96
CA LEU A 20 5.86 18.99 17.80
C LEU A 20 7.18 19.37 17.10
N ALA A 21 7.37 18.94 15.85
CA ALA A 21 8.55 19.29 15.06
C ALA A 21 8.68 20.82 14.85
N ASN A 22 7.56 21.51 14.63
CA ASN A 22 7.54 22.95 14.47
C ASN A 22 7.76 23.71 15.80
N ASP A 23 7.38 23.15 16.93
CA ASP A 23 7.71 23.72 18.23
C ASP A 23 9.23 23.73 18.48
N TYR A 24 9.89 22.61 18.18
CA TYR A 24 11.37 22.54 18.24
C TYR A 24 12.01 23.52 17.26
N ARG A 25 11.50 23.65 16.02
CA ARG A 25 11.95 24.67 15.07
C ARG A 25 11.85 26.10 15.64
N ARG A 26 10.75 26.45 16.30
CA ARG A 26 10.57 27.76 16.93
C ARG A 26 11.64 28.07 17.97
N ARG A 27 12.23 27.02 18.54
CA ARG A 27 13.36 27.09 19.49
C ARG A 27 14.73 27.01 18.82
N ASN A 28 14.80 27.08 17.48
CA ASN A 28 16.00 26.85 16.67
C ASN A 28 16.64 25.47 16.88
N GLN A 29 15.81 24.45 17.11
CA GLN A 29 16.19 23.07 17.33
C GLN A 29 15.76 22.20 16.13
N ARG A 30 16.55 21.15 15.84
CA ARG A 30 16.30 20.25 14.71
C ARG A 30 15.60 18.99 15.17
N ALA A 31 14.68 18.50 14.33
CA ALA A 31 13.96 17.27 14.56
C ALA A 31 14.21 16.25 13.43
N LEU A 32 14.34 14.98 13.81
CA LEU A 32 14.28 13.82 12.91
C LEU A 32 12.91 13.16 13.06
N VAL A 33 12.17 13.06 11.97
CA VAL A 33 10.88 12.38 11.92
C VAL A 33 11.01 11.14 11.06
N LEU A 34 10.72 9.99 11.64
CA LEU A 34 10.80 8.68 11.00
C LEU A 34 9.42 8.05 10.82
N THR A 35 9.22 7.31 9.75
CA THR A 35 7.98 6.54 9.48
C THR A 35 8.31 5.29 8.67
N HIS A 36 7.32 4.42 8.39
CA HIS A 36 7.55 3.16 7.68
C HIS A 36 7.46 3.28 6.15
N THR A 37 6.76 4.29 5.62
CA THR A 37 6.45 4.36 4.18
C THR A 37 6.80 5.72 3.58
N HIS A 38 7.15 5.74 2.29
CA HIS A 38 7.36 6.99 1.55
C HIS A 38 6.09 7.85 1.49
N ALA A 39 4.91 7.23 1.40
CA ALA A 39 3.63 7.96 1.50
C ALA A 39 3.47 8.67 2.85
N GLY A 40 3.90 8.03 3.95
CA GLY A 40 3.98 8.65 5.28
C GLY A 40 4.95 9.82 5.31
N VAL A 41 6.14 9.67 4.71
CA VAL A 41 7.12 10.76 4.57
C VAL A 41 6.51 11.96 3.87
N ASP A 42 5.81 11.76 2.74
CA ASP A 42 5.22 12.85 1.98
C ASP A 42 4.05 13.52 2.71
N ALA A 43 3.23 12.73 3.41
CA ALA A 43 2.15 13.27 4.23
C ALA A 43 2.70 14.14 5.38
N LEU A 44 3.72 13.66 6.08
CA LEU A 44 4.40 14.39 7.15
C LEU A 44 5.09 15.66 6.63
N ARG A 45 5.81 15.58 5.52
CA ARG A 45 6.45 16.75 4.89
C ARG A 45 5.44 17.82 4.48
N ARG A 46 4.30 17.42 3.91
CA ARG A 46 3.21 18.37 3.59
C ARG A 46 2.67 19.00 4.86
N GLN A 47 2.30 18.20 5.85
CA GLN A 47 1.73 18.69 7.10
C GLN A 47 2.68 19.65 7.83
N ILE A 48 3.99 19.33 7.88
CA ILE A 48 5.01 20.21 8.47
C ILE A 48 5.09 21.53 7.70
N ARG A 49 5.10 21.51 6.37
CA ARG A 49 5.11 22.74 5.55
C ARG A 49 3.85 23.58 5.74
N ASP A 50 2.68 22.94 5.74
CA ASP A 50 1.39 23.63 5.90
C ASP A 50 1.29 24.36 7.25
N GLN A 51 2.02 23.87 8.25
CA GLN A 51 2.17 24.51 9.57
C GLN A 51 3.38 25.45 9.65
N GLY A 52 3.99 25.83 8.54
CA GLY A 52 5.11 26.79 8.49
C GLY A 52 6.50 26.20 8.77
N GLY A 53 6.64 24.87 8.76
CA GLY A 53 7.93 24.20 8.91
C GLY A 53 8.76 24.18 7.62
N SER A 54 10.03 23.80 7.73
CA SER A 54 10.93 23.67 6.59
C SER A 54 11.90 22.49 6.75
N SER A 55 12.37 21.97 5.61
CA SER A 55 13.37 20.89 5.58
C SER A 55 14.73 21.23 6.19
N ARG A 56 15.02 22.52 6.40
CA ARG A 56 16.23 22.98 7.13
C ARG A 56 16.23 22.52 8.58
N TRP A 57 15.03 22.46 9.20
CA TRP A 57 14.87 22.19 10.63
C TRP A 57 14.30 20.79 10.92
N THR A 58 13.65 20.19 9.95
CA THR A 58 13.01 18.89 10.13
C THR A 58 13.40 17.94 9.00
N THR A 59 14.14 16.91 9.33
CA THR A 59 14.45 15.79 8.43
C THR A 59 13.33 14.76 8.54
N VAL A 60 12.69 14.39 7.43
CA VAL A 60 11.66 13.35 7.40
C VAL A 60 12.13 12.21 6.46
N ARG A 61 12.22 10.98 6.98
CA ARG A 61 12.70 9.79 6.29
C ARG A 61 11.86 8.55 6.64
N THR A 62 11.97 7.51 5.82
CA THR A 62 11.60 6.17 6.30
C THR A 62 12.69 5.65 7.25
N ILE A 63 12.32 4.76 8.19
CA ILE A 63 13.29 4.13 9.10
C ILE A 63 14.38 3.44 8.28
N ASP A 64 13.99 2.59 7.32
CA ASP A 64 14.93 1.83 6.51
C ASP A 64 15.81 2.72 5.61
N GLY A 65 15.23 3.76 5.00
CA GLY A 65 15.97 4.73 4.20
C GLY A 65 16.97 5.53 5.05
N TRP A 66 16.62 5.86 6.29
CA TRP A 66 17.52 6.52 7.22
C TRP A 66 18.66 5.58 7.69
N CYS A 67 18.36 4.31 7.97
CA CYS A 67 19.37 3.31 8.28
C CYS A 67 20.36 3.15 7.13
N LEU A 68 19.85 3.05 5.90
CA LEU A 68 20.68 2.96 4.70
C LEU A 68 21.59 4.18 4.56
N ASP A 69 21.04 5.39 4.65
CA ASP A 69 21.84 6.64 4.60
C ASP A 69 22.96 6.61 5.67
N LEU A 70 22.66 6.15 6.88
CA LEU A 70 23.64 6.10 7.98
C LEU A 70 24.78 5.11 7.69
N ILE A 71 24.46 3.89 7.27
CA ILE A 71 25.50 2.86 7.02
C ILE A 71 26.36 3.20 5.80
N MET A 72 25.81 3.88 4.78
CA MET A 72 26.58 4.37 3.64
C MET A 72 27.59 5.46 4.07
N HIS A 73 27.28 6.27 5.07
CA HIS A 73 28.20 7.27 5.60
C HIS A 73 29.24 6.70 6.59
N PHE A 74 28.94 5.58 7.23
CA PHE A 74 29.77 4.95 8.26
C PHE A 74 29.90 3.43 8.06
N PRO A 75 30.35 2.95 6.90
CA PRO A 75 30.34 1.51 6.58
C PRO A 75 31.20 0.69 7.54
N ASP A 76 32.36 1.18 7.92
CA ASP A 76 33.27 0.49 8.85
C ASP A 76 32.65 0.33 10.27
N LEU A 77 31.93 1.35 10.74
CA LEU A 77 31.27 1.33 12.05
C LEU A 77 30.00 0.47 12.02
N ALA A 78 29.34 0.40 10.88
CA ALA A 78 28.19 -0.44 10.66
C ALA A 78 28.57 -1.92 10.44
N GLY A 79 29.78 -2.18 9.93
CA GLY A 79 30.22 -3.53 9.53
C GLY A 79 29.35 -4.12 8.42
N VAL A 80 28.82 -3.27 7.54
CA VAL A 80 27.98 -3.64 6.40
C VAL A 80 28.40 -2.81 5.20
N THR A 81 28.65 -3.48 4.07
CA THR A 81 28.91 -2.84 2.78
C THR A 81 27.65 -2.93 1.94
N VAL A 82 27.24 -1.82 1.36
CA VAL A 82 26.09 -1.74 0.45
C VAL A 82 26.65 -1.59 -0.98
N GLU A 83 26.14 -2.40 -1.90
CA GLU A 83 26.45 -2.26 -3.32
C GLU A 83 25.78 -1.01 -3.92
N ASP A 84 26.09 -0.66 -5.16
CA ASP A 84 25.54 0.54 -5.85
C ASP A 84 23.99 0.61 -5.83
N GLU A 85 23.32 -0.55 -5.90
CA GLU A 85 21.87 -0.66 -5.69
C GLU A 85 21.59 -1.49 -4.42
N PRO A 86 20.88 -0.93 -3.41
CA PRO A 86 20.55 -1.65 -2.19
C PRO A 86 19.65 -2.87 -2.46
N ASP A 87 20.02 -4.02 -1.92
CA ASP A 87 19.16 -5.21 -1.90
C ASP A 87 18.24 -5.16 -0.67
N TRP A 88 16.95 -4.93 -0.92
CA TRP A 88 15.98 -4.85 0.17
C TRP A 88 15.62 -6.21 0.80
N ASP A 89 16.05 -7.32 0.23
CA ASP A 89 15.98 -8.63 0.88
C ASP A 89 16.98 -8.70 2.07
N GLU A 90 18.03 -7.84 2.06
CA GLU A 90 18.98 -7.66 3.15
C GLU A 90 18.65 -6.53 4.13
N ALA A 91 17.44 -5.98 4.10
CA ALA A 91 17.04 -4.83 4.92
C ALA A 91 17.29 -5.03 6.42
N GLU A 92 17.23 -6.26 6.93
CA GLU A 92 17.52 -6.57 8.32
C GLU A 92 18.99 -6.32 8.65
N SER A 93 19.93 -6.71 7.77
CA SER A 93 21.36 -6.48 7.96
C SER A 93 21.69 -4.99 7.99
N TYR A 94 20.99 -4.17 7.18
CA TYR A 94 21.12 -2.71 7.16
C TYR A 94 20.66 -2.07 8.48
N ARG A 95 19.54 -2.55 9.04
CA ARG A 95 19.03 -2.08 10.34
C ARG A 95 19.99 -2.43 11.48
N LEU A 96 20.48 -3.67 11.53
CA LEU A 96 21.45 -4.10 12.53
C LEU A 96 22.79 -3.39 12.40
N GLY A 97 23.23 -3.09 11.17
CA GLY A 97 24.39 -2.26 10.90
C GLY A 97 24.23 -0.82 11.42
N ALA A 98 23.07 -0.23 11.16
CA ALA A 98 22.75 1.11 11.67
C ALA A 98 22.71 1.16 13.20
N GLU A 99 22.11 0.14 13.84
CA GLU A 99 22.09 0.00 15.29
C GLU A 99 23.51 -0.07 15.88
N ARG A 100 24.40 -0.89 15.30
CA ARG A 100 25.81 -0.95 15.71
C ARG A 100 26.50 0.40 15.57
N ALA A 101 26.34 1.08 14.44
CA ALA A 101 26.93 2.39 14.20
C ALA A 101 26.47 3.44 15.23
N ILE A 102 25.16 3.50 15.53
CA ILE A 102 24.58 4.41 16.54
C ILE A 102 25.22 4.22 17.91
N ARG A 103 25.54 2.98 18.31
CA ARG A 103 26.17 2.70 19.62
C ARG A 103 27.60 3.19 19.73
N THR A 104 28.25 3.56 18.62
CA THR A 104 29.63 4.08 18.66
C THR A 104 29.70 5.52 19.16
N PRO A 105 30.75 5.92 19.92
CA PRO A 105 30.88 7.27 20.45
C PRO A 105 30.91 8.38 19.36
N ALA A 106 31.42 8.06 18.17
CA ALA A 106 31.52 9.01 17.07
C ALA A 106 30.11 9.36 16.51
N VAL A 107 29.30 8.35 16.22
CA VAL A 107 27.94 8.53 15.69
C VAL A 107 27.01 9.12 16.75
N ARG A 108 27.16 8.71 18.03
CA ARG A 108 26.39 9.33 19.13
C ARG A 108 26.60 10.85 19.20
N ARG A 109 27.84 11.31 19.23
CA ARG A 109 28.15 12.75 19.23
C ARG A 109 27.62 13.48 18.01
N MET A 110 27.66 12.85 16.83
CA MET A 110 27.11 13.41 15.61
C MET A 110 25.58 13.57 15.71
N LEU A 111 24.88 12.55 16.23
CA LEU A 111 23.43 12.58 16.41
C LEU A 111 22.99 13.63 17.45
N GLU A 112 23.68 13.70 18.59
CA GLU A 112 23.46 14.71 19.64
C GLU A 112 23.65 16.15 19.11
N ALA A 113 24.62 16.36 18.21
CA ALA A 113 24.84 17.65 17.57
C ALA A 113 23.88 17.96 16.43
N SER A 114 23.19 16.95 15.90
CA SER A 114 22.33 17.07 14.71
C SER A 114 20.85 17.22 15.05
N TYR A 115 20.39 16.62 16.16
CA TYR A 115 18.96 16.53 16.48
C TYR A 115 18.71 16.69 17.98
N GLU A 116 17.68 17.45 18.33
CA GLU A 116 17.16 17.61 19.70
C GLU A 116 15.85 16.84 19.92
N LEU A 117 15.27 16.31 18.85
CA LEU A 117 14.07 15.49 18.89
C LEU A 117 14.10 14.40 17.83
N ILE A 118 13.66 13.20 18.22
CA ILE A 118 13.25 12.16 17.27
C ILE A 118 11.77 11.87 17.48
N ALA A 119 10.99 11.88 16.41
CA ALA A 119 9.59 11.44 16.40
C ALA A 119 9.42 10.29 15.43
N VAL A 120 8.80 9.17 15.85
CA VAL A 120 8.58 8.00 14.99
C VAL A 120 7.09 7.75 14.84
N ASP A 121 6.59 7.81 13.60
CA ASP A 121 5.17 7.57 13.26
C ASP A 121 4.90 6.12 12.90
N GLU A 122 3.65 5.67 13.07
CA GLU A 122 3.15 4.31 12.79
C GLU A 122 3.95 3.21 13.52
N TYR A 123 4.38 3.46 14.75
CA TYR A 123 5.32 2.60 15.47
C TYR A 123 4.83 1.16 15.69
N GLN A 124 3.51 0.92 15.68
CA GLN A 124 2.92 -0.42 15.76
C GLN A 124 3.29 -1.35 14.58
N ASP A 125 3.93 -0.81 13.54
CA ASP A 125 4.40 -1.59 12.39
C ASP A 125 5.90 -1.91 12.46
N SER A 126 6.58 -1.47 13.52
CA SER A 126 8.03 -1.67 13.70
C SER A 126 8.34 -3.14 14.00
N VAL A 127 9.16 -3.76 13.15
CA VAL A 127 9.74 -5.07 13.44
C VAL A 127 10.88 -4.94 14.45
N LEU A 128 11.30 -6.07 15.04
CA LEU A 128 12.31 -6.09 16.11
C LEU A 128 13.58 -5.30 15.75
N ALA A 129 14.14 -5.49 14.56
CA ALA A 129 15.36 -4.79 14.15
C ALA A 129 15.15 -3.25 14.04
N GLN A 130 13.97 -2.79 13.61
CA GLN A 130 13.63 -1.36 13.61
C GLN A 130 13.45 -0.82 15.03
N HIS A 131 12.81 -1.60 15.90
CA HIS A 131 12.68 -1.27 17.32
C HIS A 131 14.04 -1.11 18.00
N GLN A 132 15.00 -1.99 17.72
CA GLN A 132 16.39 -1.92 18.24
C GLN A 132 17.10 -0.65 17.76
N VAL A 133 16.93 -0.25 16.49
CA VAL A 133 17.45 1.03 15.98
C VAL A 133 16.88 2.22 16.74
N VAL A 134 15.55 2.27 16.93
CA VAL A 134 14.90 3.38 17.63
C VAL A 134 15.24 3.38 19.11
N ALA A 135 15.41 2.21 19.73
CA ALA A 135 15.91 2.10 21.10
C ALA A 135 17.32 2.68 21.25
N ALA A 136 18.23 2.36 20.32
CA ALA A 136 19.57 2.94 20.30
C ALA A 136 19.55 4.46 20.10
N LEU A 137 18.66 4.98 19.25
CA LEU A 137 18.45 6.42 19.03
C LEU A 137 17.93 7.12 20.29
N ARG A 138 16.97 6.50 21.01
CA ARG A 138 16.41 7.01 22.26
C ARG A 138 17.50 7.24 23.34
N ASP A 139 18.52 6.38 23.36
CA ASP A 139 19.62 6.50 24.32
C ASP A 139 20.56 7.67 24.01
N VAL A 140 20.34 8.38 22.91
CA VAL A 140 21.15 9.50 22.41
C VAL A 140 20.35 10.80 22.34
N VAL A 141 19.13 10.74 21.79
CA VAL A 141 18.30 11.91 21.51
C VAL A 141 16.90 11.72 22.12
N PRO A 142 16.30 12.75 22.74
CA PRO A 142 14.91 12.70 23.22
C PRO A 142 13.97 12.18 22.12
N THR A 143 13.27 11.06 22.39
CA THR A 143 12.49 10.33 21.39
C THR A 143 11.03 10.17 21.82
N ALA A 144 10.10 10.45 20.90
CA ALA A 144 8.67 10.15 21.02
C ALA A 144 8.23 9.18 19.93
N VAL A 145 7.50 8.14 20.28
CA VAL A 145 6.94 7.18 19.34
C VAL A 145 5.42 7.29 19.29
N PHE A 146 4.85 7.29 18.10
CA PHE A 146 3.42 7.47 17.85
C PHE A 146 2.86 6.23 17.15
N GLY A 147 1.76 5.70 17.63
CA GLY A 147 1.16 4.52 17.04
C GLY A 147 -0.30 4.32 17.38
N ASP A 148 -0.86 3.27 16.80
CA ASP A 148 -2.17 2.73 17.11
C ASP A 148 -2.12 1.20 17.00
N PRO A 149 -2.00 0.46 18.10
CA PRO A 149 -1.91 -1.01 18.07
C PRO A 149 -3.03 -1.68 17.28
N LEU A 150 -4.24 -1.09 17.30
CA LEU A 150 -5.38 -1.64 16.55
C LEU A 150 -5.27 -1.39 15.02
N GLN A 151 -4.26 -0.68 14.55
CA GLN A 151 -3.94 -0.53 13.13
C GLN A 151 -2.72 -1.37 12.69
N GLY A 152 -2.19 -2.25 13.54
CA GLY A 152 -1.15 -3.20 13.20
C GLY A 152 -1.69 -4.27 12.25
N LEU A 153 -1.28 -4.26 10.99
CA LEU A 153 -1.74 -5.20 9.95
C LEU A 153 -0.62 -6.14 9.46
N PHE A 154 0.60 -5.93 9.91
CA PHE A 154 1.77 -6.68 9.47
C PHE A 154 2.05 -7.89 10.36
N HIS A 155 1.19 -8.91 10.33
CA HIS A 155 1.35 -10.15 11.09
C HIS A 155 1.72 -11.34 10.18
N PHE A 156 2.55 -11.13 9.14
CA PHE A 156 2.87 -12.18 8.18
C PHE A 156 4.36 -12.56 8.23
N GLY A 157 4.63 -13.86 8.41
CA GLY A 157 5.97 -14.45 8.37
C GLY A 157 6.81 -14.21 9.63
N ASP A 158 8.12 -14.37 9.49
CA ASP A 158 9.11 -14.30 10.59
C ASP A 158 9.36 -12.87 11.10
N ASN A 159 8.90 -11.85 10.37
CA ASN A 159 9.06 -10.43 10.69
C ASN A 159 7.82 -9.87 11.41
N GLN A 160 7.48 -10.41 12.58
CA GLN A 160 6.37 -9.88 13.37
C GLN A 160 6.72 -8.51 13.98
N PRO A 161 5.78 -7.56 14.00
CA PRO A 161 5.94 -6.31 14.72
C PRO A 161 6.11 -6.56 16.22
N VAL A 162 6.85 -5.68 16.90
CA VAL A 162 6.94 -5.69 18.36
C VAL A 162 5.59 -5.42 19.00
N SER A 163 5.31 -6.06 20.12
CA SER A 163 4.08 -5.84 20.86
C SER A 163 4.03 -4.41 21.44
N TRP A 164 2.82 -3.86 21.60
CA TRP A 164 2.69 -2.52 22.17
C TRP A 164 3.10 -2.46 23.65
N GLU A 165 3.01 -3.58 24.35
CA GLU A 165 3.50 -3.76 25.71
C GLU A 165 5.02 -3.59 25.79
N GLU A 166 5.77 -4.18 24.85
CA GLU A 166 7.22 -3.99 24.72
C GLU A 166 7.56 -2.53 24.39
N VAL A 167 6.77 -1.88 23.52
CA VAL A 167 6.94 -0.46 23.21
C VAL A 167 6.76 0.40 24.47
N VAL A 168 5.70 0.19 25.24
CA VAL A 168 5.42 0.97 26.47
C VAL A 168 6.47 0.71 27.56
N ALA A 169 7.02 -0.50 27.64
CA ALA A 169 8.09 -0.81 28.58
C ALA A 169 9.36 0.02 28.31
N LEU A 170 9.65 0.33 27.03
CA LEU A 170 10.80 1.12 26.64
C LEU A 170 10.47 2.63 26.56
N PHE A 171 9.29 2.98 26.11
CA PHE A 171 8.78 4.34 25.95
C PHE A 171 7.53 4.52 26.82
N PRO A 172 7.64 5.04 28.05
CA PRO A 172 6.49 5.19 28.94
C PRO A 172 5.32 5.91 28.27
N ALA A 173 4.10 5.43 28.51
CA ALA A 173 2.90 5.98 27.88
C ALA A 173 2.67 7.45 28.28
N CYS A 174 2.35 8.27 27.29
CA CYS A 174 1.88 9.63 27.46
C CYS A 174 0.45 9.73 26.96
N GLU A 175 -0.50 9.92 27.86
CA GLU A 175 -1.91 10.02 27.52
C GLU A 175 -2.24 11.45 27.04
N LEU A 176 -2.98 11.53 25.95
CA LEU A 176 -3.47 12.78 25.38
C LEU A 176 -4.99 12.72 25.19
N PRO A 177 -5.68 13.86 25.23
CA PRO A 177 -7.09 13.93 24.89
C PRO A 177 -7.33 13.43 23.46
N ILE A 178 -8.26 12.50 23.29
CA ILE A 178 -8.58 11.89 21.99
C ILE A 178 -9.80 12.59 21.39
N LYS A 179 -9.67 13.08 20.15
CA LYS A 179 -10.76 13.62 19.35
C LYS A 179 -10.72 13.03 17.94
N ALA A 180 -11.88 12.70 17.39
CA ALA A 180 -12.03 12.11 16.07
C ALA A 180 -12.00 13.17 14.95
N TRP A 181 -10.89 13.87 14.79
CA TRP A 181 -10.71 15.01 13.88
C TRP A 181 -11.05 14.70 12.41
N ARG A 182 -10.81 13.49 11.95
CA ARG A 182 -11.08 13.07 10.57
C ARG A 182 -12.55 13.27 10.17
N TRP A 183 -13.45 13.11 11.12
CA TRP A 183 -14.90 13.14 10.91
C TRP A 183 -15.53 14.48 11.30
N GLU A 184 -14.77 15.40 11.85
CA GLU A 184 -15.25 16.74 12.22
C GLU A 184 -15.79 17.47 11.00
N GLY A 185 -17.02 18.00 11.10
CA GLY A 185 -17.73 18.66 10.01
C GLY A 185 -18.18 17.75 8.86
N LYS A 186 -17.98 16.42 8.97
CA LYS A 186 -18.37 15.42 7.95
C LYS A 186 -19.38 14.41 8.47
N ASN A 187 -18.99 13.62 9.47
CA ASN A 187 -19.82 12.62 10.13
C ASN A 187 -19.27 12.34 11.54
N GLU A 188 -19.55 13.24 12.46
CA GLU A 188 -19.02 13.17 13.83
C GLU A 188 -19.55 11.97 14.61
N GLU A 189 -20.76 11.52 14.27
CA GLU A 189 -21.37 10.34 14.90
C GLU A 189 -20.56 9.09 14.57
N LEU A 190 -20.15 8.92 13.31
CA LEU A 190 -19.27 7.84 12.87
C LEU A 190 -17.92 7.89 13.62
N GLY A 191 -17.33 9.08 13.76
CA GLY A 191 -16.08 9.25 14.49
C GLY A 191 -16.19 8.83 15.95
N ARG A 192 -17.26 9.24 16.65
CA ARG A 192 -17.54 8.87 18.05
C ARG A 192 -17.80 7.37 18.20
N TRP A 193 -18.59 6.80 17.31
CA TRP A 193 -18.85 5.36 17.28
C TRP A 193 -17.55 4.54 17.07
N LEU A 194 -16.71 4.93 16.12
CA LEU A 194 -15.43 4.25 15.90
C LEU A 194 -14.51 4.28 17.13
N LEU A 195 -14.52 5.37 17.90
CA LEU A 195 -13.78 5.43 19.16
C LEU A 195 -14.41 4.49 20.22
N SER A 196 -15.74 4.40 20.30
CA SER A 196 -16.45 3.59 21.31
C SER A 196 -16.28 2.07 21.11
N ILE A 197 -16.11 1.59 19.87
CA ILE A 197 -15.94 0.16 19.58
C ILE A 197 -14.51 -0.35 19.76
N ARG A 198 -13.52 0.54 19.87
CA ARG A 198 -12.10 0.16 19.99
C ARG A 198 -11.80 -0.81 21.13
N PRO A 199 -12.32 -0.60 22.38
CA PRO A 199 -12.05 -1.52 23.47
C PRO A 199 -12.56 -2.94 23.19
N ALA A 200 -13.73 -3.08 22.56
CA ALA A 200 -14.29 -4.38 22.18
C ALA A 200 -13.42 -5.06 21.11
N LEU A 201 -13.05 -4.32 20.04
CA LEU A 201 -12.18 -4.85 18.98
C LEU A 201 -10.81 -5.26 19.51
N ARG A 202 -10.23 -4.53 20.47
CA ARG A 202 -8.97 -4.90 21.12
C ARG A 202 -9.02 -6.23 21.85
N ARG A 203 -10.19 -6.56 22.43
CA ARG A 203 -10.42 -7.84 23.11
C ARG A 203 -10.89 -8.95 22.15
N GLY A 204 -11.00 -8.66 20.85
CA GLY A 204 -11.55 -9.60 19.87
C GLY A 204 -13.06 -9.83 20.02
N GLU A 205 -13.75 -8.95 20.74
CA GLU A 205 -15.19 -9.06 21.00
C GLU A 205 -16.02 -8.61 19.80
N ALA A 206 -17.24 -9.13 19.71
CA ALA A 206 -18.19 -8.77 18.67
C ALA A 206 -18.65 -7.31 18.78
N VAL A 207 -18.92 -6.69 17.62
CA VAL A 207 -19.42 -5.32 17.51
C VAL A 207 -20.77 -5.33 16.79
N SER A 208 -21.79 -4.72 17.38
CA SER A 208 -23.10 -4.55 16.75
C SER A 208 -23.11 -3.35 15.80
N LEU A 209 -23.68 -3.57 14.61
CA LEU A 209 -24.00 -2.53 13.64
C LEU A 209 -25.45 -2.00 13.81
N GLU A 210 -26.22 -2.57 14.71
CA GLU A 210 -27.57 -2.08 15.01
C GLU A 210 -27.46 -0.68 15.62
N ASN A 211 -28.16 0.27 15.02
CA ASN A 211 -28.09 1.70 15.38
C ASN A 211 -26.70 2.35 15.23
N ALA A 212 -25.73 1.66 14.60
CA ALA A 212 -24.45 2.26 14.27
C ALA A 212 -24.60 3.24 13.09
N PRO A 213 -23.78 4.30 13.02
CA PRO A 213 -23.83 5.29 11.94
C PRO A 213 -23.17 4.77 10.65
N VAL A 214 -23.49 3.53 10.27
CA VAL A 214 -23.05 2.83 9.07
C VAL A 214 -24.23 2.25 8.32
N GLN A 215 -24.09 2.06 7.02
CA GLN A 215 -25.11 1.40 6.20
C GLN A 215 -24.84 -0.09 6.17
N TRP A 216 -25.55 -0.86 7.00
CA TRP A 216 -25.46 -2.31 6.93
C TRP A 216 -26.30 -2.88 5.79
N ARG A 217 -25.75 -3.85 5.05
CA ARG A 217 -26.45 -4.65 4.03
C ARG A 217 -26.13 -6.11 4.21
N ARG A 218 -27.17 -6.94 4.23
CA ARG A 218 -26.98 -8.38 4.36
C ARG A 218 -26.24 -8.96 3.14
N LEU A 219 -25.20 -9.72 3.41
CA LEU A 219 -24.43 -10.46 2.41
C LEU A 219 -24.75 -11.96 2.58
N ASN A 220 -25.56 -12.50 1.69
CA ASN A 220 -25.88 -13.93 1.71
C ASN A 220 -24.76 -14.72 1.02
N ASN A 221 -24.52 -15.93 1.51
CA ASN A 221 -23.58 -16.84 0.87
C ASN A 221 -24.29 -17.67 -0.23
N ASP A 222 -24.80 -16.97 -1.25
CA ASP A 222 -25.52 -17.52 -2.38
C ASP A 222 -24.93 -17.01 -3.71
N GLY A 223 -25.47 -17.46 -4.82
CA GLY A 223 -25.04 -17.02 -6.15
C GLY A 223 -25.18 -15.53 -6.44
N ARG A 224 -25.81 -14.76 -5.55
CA ARG A 224 -26.01 -13.30 -5.67
C ARG A 224 -24.98 -12.49 -4.90
N ARG A 225 -24.06 -13.14 -4.16
CA ARG A 225 -23.03 -12.47 -3.36
C ARG A 225 -22.31 -11.36 -4.11
N ILE A 226 -21.72 -11.67 -5.25
CA ILE A 226 -21.00 -10.71 -6.11
C ILE A 226 -21.93 -9.58 -6.60
N HIS A 227 -23.18 -9.89 -6.92
CA HIS A 227 -24.16 -8.89 -7.34
C HIS A 227 -24.44 -7.90 -6.18
N THR A 228 -24.62 -8.40 -4.96
CA THR A 228 -24.82 -7.55 -3.77
C THR A 228 -23.62 -6.63 -3.54
N GLN A 229 -22.40 -7.15 -3.64
CA GLN A 229 -21.16 -6.37 -3.51
C GLN A 229 -21.04 -5.27 -4.57
N THR A 230 -21.25 -5.61 -5.85
CA THR A 230 -21.17 -4.63 -6.95
C THR A 230 -22.26 -3.58 -6.88
N THR A 231 -23.49 -3.97 -6.51
CA THR A 231 -24.60 -3.03 -6.30
C THR A 231 -24.30 -2.04 -5.16
N ALA A 232 -23.68 -2.50 -4.08
CA ALA A 232 -23.24 -1.62 -2.98
C ALA A 232 -22.18 -0.61 -3.46
N CYS A 233 -21.25 -1.05 -4.32
CA CYS A 233 -20.23 -0.16 -4.90
C CYS A 233 -20.83 0.87 -5.89
N PHE A 234 -21.72 0.44 -6.78
CA PHE A 234 -22.39 1.35 -7.74
C PHE A 234 -23.33 2.36 -7.05
N GLY A 235 -23.90 1.97 -5.91
CA GLY A 235 -24.78 2.85 -5.12
C GLY A 235 -24.05 3.96 -4.34
N GLN A 236 -22.71 4.05 -4.42
CA GLN A 236 -21.97 5.11 -3.74
C GLN A 236 -22.06 6.44 -4.51
N PRO A 237 -22.12 7.59 -3.78
CA PRO A 237 -22.16 8.91 -4.40
C PRO A 237 -20.97 9.19 -5.32
N GLU A 238 -21.13 10.15 -6.24
CA GLU A 238 -20.09 10.54 -7.21
C GLU A 238 -19.29 11.78 -6.79
N ASP A 239 -19.69 12.42 -5.69
CA ASP A 239 -19.14 13.69 -5.21
C ASP A 239 -17.83 13.56 -4.43
N GLY A 240 -17.34 12.32 -4.19
CA GLY A 240 -16.12 12.08 -3.46
C GLY A 240 -15.40 10.77 -3.81
N PRO A 241 -14.16 10.60 -3.30
CA PRO A 241 -13.41 9.36 -3.47
C PRO A 241 -14.05 8.20 -2.70
N VAL A 242 -14.10 7.03 -3.36
CA VAL A 242 -14.69 5.79 -2.83
C VAL A 242 -13.65 4.68 -2.77
N VAL A 243 -13.63 3.95 -1.67
CA VAL A 243 -12.87 2.70 -1.56
C VAL A 243 -13.79 1.51 -1.29
N ALA A 244 -13.68 0.47 -2.09
CA ALA A 244 -14.23 -0.84 -1.81
C ALA A 244 -13.14 -1.76 -1.26
N LEU A 245 -13.39 -2.39 -0.12
CA LEU A 245 -12.39 -3.14 0.62
C LEU A 245 -12.72 -4.64 0.62
N GLY A 246 -11.82 -5.44 0.09
CA GLY A 246 -11.82 -6.89 0.18
C GLY A 246 -10.66 -7.36 1.07
N GLN A 247 -10.80 -8.50 1.72
CA GLN A 247 -9.74 -9.03 2.58
C GLN A 247 -8.54 -9.51 1.75
N MET A 248 -8.80 -10.35 0.75
CA MET A 248 -7.76 -10.96 -0.06
C MET A 248 -7.61 -10.28 -1.43
N SER A 249 -6.41 -10.31 -1.98
CA SER A 249 -6.10 -9.78 -3.32
C SER A 249 -6.98 -10.39 -4.42
N HIS A 250 -7.34 -11.69 -4.27
CA HIS A 250 -8.25 -12.37 -5.17
C HIS A 250 -9.66 -11.76 -5.14
N ASP A 251 -10.21 -11.50 -3.96
CA ASP A 251 -11.54 -10.91 -3.79
C ASP A 251 -11.60 -9.51 -4.42
N CYS A 252 -10.56 -8.71 -4.18
CA CYS A 252 -10.41 -7.39 -4.80
C CYS A 252 -10.38 -7.46 -6.32
N ARG A 253 -9.67 -8.42 -6.90
CA ARG A 253 -9.59 -8.63 -8.35
C ARG A 253 -10.94 -9.03 -8.93
N VAL A 254 -11.64 -9.97 -8.30
CA VAL A 254 -12.97 -10.41 -8.73
C VAL A 254 -13.96 -9.26 -8.69
N ALA A 255 -14.00 -8.50 -7.60
CA ALA A 255 -14.86 -7.34 -7.46
C ALA A 255 -14.54 -6.26 -8.51
N ALA A 256 -13.27 -5.89 -8.68
CA ALA A 256 -12.84 -4.89 -9.64
C ALA A 256 -13.18 -5.28 -11.09
N ALA A 257 -12.99 -6.55 -11.46
CA ALA A 257 -13.38 -7.07 -12.77
C ALA A 257 -14.90 -6.97 -13.00
N LYS A 258 -15.71 -7.28 -11.98
CA LYS A 258 -17.19 -7.20 -12.08
C LYS A 258 -17.72 -5.77 -12.05
N LEU A 259 -16.94 -4.81 -11.58
CA LEU A 259 -17.24 -3.38 -11.64
C LEU A 259 -16.91 -2.75 -13.00
N ASN A 260 -16.48 -3.56 -13.97
CA ASN A 260 -16.32 -3.18 -15.38
C ASN A 260 -15.57 -1.86 -15.60
N GLY A 261 -14.41 -1.69 -14.95
CA GLY A 261 -13.59 -0.51 -15.10
C GLY A 261 -14.09 0.75 -14.38
N SER A 262 -15.26 0.74 -13.72
CA SER A 262 -15.73 1.85 -12.89
C SER A 262 -14.85 2.07 -11.65
N TYR A 263 -14.23 1.00 -11.17
CA TYR A 263 -13.26 1.01 -10.08
C TYR A 263 -11.91 0.52 -10.58
N SER A 264 -10.83 1.11 -10.06
CA SER A 264 -9.47 0.64 -10.32
C SER A 264 -8.98 -0.19 -9.13
N MET A 265 -8.41 -1.37 -9.40
CA MET A 265 -7.74 -2.14 -8.35
C MET A 265 -6.43 -1.44 -7.96
N MET A 266 -6.18 -1.30 -6.67
CA MET A 266 -4.89 -0.82 -6.16
C MET A 266 -3.87 -1.96 -6.16
N GLU A 267 -2.70 -1.71 -6.73
CA GLU A 267 -1.62 -2.69 -6.83
C GLU A 267 -0.76 -2.74 -5.56
N GLU A 268 -0.17 -3.90 -5.30
CA GLU A 268 0.88 -4.04 -4.28
C GLU A 268 2.16 -3.31 -4.71
N LEU A 269 2.93 -2.83 -3.73
CA LEU A 269 4.14 -2.04 -4.00
C LEU A 269 5.22 -2.85 -4.73
N GLU A 270 5.37 -4.13 -4.40
CA GLU A 270 6.36 -5.01 -5.02
C GLU A 270 6.11 -5.26 -6.50
N GLY A 271 4.87 -5.15 -6.96
CA GLY A 271 4.52 -5.31 -8.37
C GLY A 271 4.85 -6.68 -8.96
N LYS A 272 4.79 -7.76 -8.15
CA LYS A 272 5.23 -9.12 -8.54
C LYS A 272 4.73 -9.55 -9.91
N ARG A 273 3.44 -9.35 -10.21
CA ARG A 273 2.85 -9.72 -11.51
C ARG A 273 3.44 -8.96 -12.69
N MET A 274 3.69 -7.67 -12.50
CA MET A 274 4.34 -6.83 -13.54
C MET A 274 5.77 -7.29 -13.79
N LEU A 275 6.52 -7.62 -12.71
CA LEU A 275 7.87 -8.13 -12.80
C LEU A 275 7.94 -9.54 -13.40
N GLU A 276 7.01 -10.43 -13.08
CA GLU A 276 6.90 -11.76 -13.68
C GLU A 276 6.70 -11.64 -15.19
N PHE A 277 5.76 -10.80 -15.64
CA PHE A 277 5.54 -10.56 -17.06
C PHE A 277 6.78 -9.94 -17.74
N ALA A 278 7.38 -8.92 -17.12
CA ALA A 278 8.56 -8.26 -17.66
C ALA A 278 9.75 -9.22 -17.83
N LYS A 279 9.98 -10.13 -16.87
CA LYS A 279 11.01 -11.17 -16.97
C LYS A 279 10.76 -12.13 -18.13
N VAL A 280 9.49 -12.47 -18.43
CA VAL A 280 9.15 -13.28 -19.60
C VAL A 280 9.48 -12.55 -20.90
N VAL A 281 9.21 -11.24 -20.98
CA VAL A 281 9.58 -10.42 -22.14
C VAL A 281 11.10 -10.33 -22.31
N ASP A 282 11.84 -10.11 -21.20
CA ASP A 282 13.29 -10.04 -21.20
C ASP A 282 13.97 -11.37 -21.63
N ALA A 283 13.33 -12.51 -21.34
CA ALA A 283 13.83 -13.83 -21.74
C ALA A 283 13.71 -14.08 -23.27
N GLY A 284 12.83 -13.34 -23.97
CA GLY A 284 12.74 -13.32 -25.42
C GLY A 284 12.16 -14.58 -26.10
N ASP A 285 11.64 -15.55 -25.33
CA ASP A 285 10.95 -16.72 -25.90
C ASP A 285 9.62 -16.28 -26.51
N ALA A 286 9.59 -16.22 -27.84
CA ALA A 286 8.47 -15.67 -28.60
C ALA A 286 7.12 -16.33 -28.29
N ALA A 287 7.10 -17.67 -28.12
CA ALA A 287 5.87 -18.40 -27.80
C ALA A 287 5.38 -18.07 -26.39
N ARG A 288 6.27 -18.06 -25.40
CA ARG A 288 5.96 -17.68 -24.03
C ARG A 288 5.54 -16.23 -23.91
N VAL A 289 6.22 -15.31 -24.61
CA VAL A 289 5.86 -13.88 -24.63
C VAL A 289 4.46 -13.69 -25.22
N GLY A 290 4.12 -14.38 -26.31
CA GLY A 290 2.78 -14.32 -26.93
C GLY A 290 1.67 -14.75 -25.96
N GLU A 291 1.84 -15.88 -25.25
CA GLU A 291 0.89 -16.36 -24.24
C GLU A 291 0.81 -15.39 -23.05
N ALA A 292 1.97 -15.01 -22.47
CA ALA A 292 2.05 -14.12 -21.32
C ALA A 292 1.45 -12.73 -21.58
N THR A 293 1.56 -12.21 -22.82
CA THR A 293 0.95 -10.94 -23.22
C THR A 293 -0.56 -10.98 -23.10
N VAL A 294 -1.19 -12.08 -23.53
CA VAL A 294 -2.66 -12.26 -23.40
C VAL A 294 -3.05 -12.50 -21.95
N ASP A 295 -2.28 -13.30 -21.21
CA ASP A 295 -2.57 -13.59 -19.80
C ASP A 295 -2.46 -12.34 -18.93
N PHE A 296 -1.43 -11.52 -19.13
CA PHE A 296 -1.30 -10.22 -18.46
C PHE A 296 -2.49 -9.29 -18.79
N ALA A 297 -2.90 -9.23 -20.07
CA ALA A 297 -4.06 -8.44 -20.46
C ALA A 297 -5.36 -8.95 -19.83
N CYS A 298 -5.57 -10.28 -19.73
CA CYS A 298 -6.71 -10.88 -19.03
C CYS A 298 -6.71 -10.60 -17.52
N GLU A 299 -5.53 -10.46 -16.92
CA GLU A 299 -5.41 -10.08 -15.51
C GLU A 299 -5.72 -8.60 -15.26
N CYS A 300 -5.52 -7.75 -16.26
CA CYS A 300 -5.70 -6.30 -16.13
C CYS A 300 -7.05 -5.79 -16.63
N ALA A 301 -7.69 -6.48 -17.56
CA ALA A 301 -8.92 -6.00 -18.20
C ALA A 301 -9.95 -7.12 -18.43
N VAL A 302 -11.23 -6.78 -18.34
CA VAL A 302 -12.32 -7.63 -18.82
C VAL A 302 -12.47 -7.49 -20.34
N GLY A 303 -13.14 -8.46 -21.00
CA GLY A 303 -13.37 -8.48 -22.44
C GLY A 303 -12.24 -9.13 -23.24
N VAL A 304 -11.02 -9.22 -22.71
CA VAL A 304 -9.89 -9.89 -23.39
C VAL A 304 -10.11 -11.40 -23.47
N ALA A 305 -10.49 -12.04 -22.36
CA ALA A 305 -10.72 -13.48 -22.30
C ALA A 305 -11.87 -13.95 -23.22
N ASP A 306 -12.89 -13.11 -23.39
CA ASP A 306 -14.02 -13.36 -24.30
C ASP A 306 -13.61 -13.23 -25.78
N SER A 307 -12.66 -12.35 -26.06
CA SER A 307 -12.15 -12.08 -27.40
C SER A 307 -11.04 -13.07 -27.82
N ILE A 308 -10.21 -13.49 -26.84
CA ILE A 308 -9.09 -14.41 -27.05
C ILE A 308 -9.24 -15.61 -26.11
N GLU A 309 -9.95 -16.62 -26.60
CA GLU A 309 -10.28 -17.85 -25.88
C GLU A 309 -9.03 -18.58 -25.36
N LYS A 310 -9.15 -19.31 -24.24
CA LYS A 310 -8.08 -20.11 -23.63
C LYS A 310 -7.36 -21.02 -24.64
N ARG A 311 -8.10 -21.61 -25.63
CA ARG A 311 -7.52 -22.44 -26.69
C ARG A 311 -6.55 -21.65 -27.57
N LYS A 312 -6.85 -20.39 -27.91
CA LYS A 312 -5.99 -19.52 -28.72
C LYS A 312 -4.74 -19.09 -27.95
N ARG A 313 -4.86 -18.81 -26.65
CA ARG A 313 -3.71 -18.53 -25.78
C ARG A 313 -2.73 -19.72 -25.76
N LYS A 314 -3.23 -20.93 -25.51
CA LYS A 314 -2.41 -22.15 -25.59
C LYS A 314 -1.76 -22.39 -26.96
N ARG A 315 -2.42 -21.97 -28.06
CA ARG A 315 -1.81 -22.06 -29.39
C ARG A 315 -0.61 -21.11 -29.53
N LEU A 316 -0.71 -19.87 -28.99
CA LEU A 316 0.43 -18.94 -28.97
C LEU A 316 1.58 -19.53 -28.15
N GLY A 317 1.31 -20.05 -26.94
CA GLY A 317 2.31 -20.71 -26.10
C GLY A 317 2.94 -21.96 -26.74
N ALA A 318 2.26 -22.57 -27.70
CA ALA A 318 2.79 -23.67 -28.52
C ALA A 318 3.47 -23.19 -29.83
N GLY A 319 3.76 -21.88 -29.96
CA GLY A 319 4.39 -21.32 -31.16
C GLY A 319 3.50 -21.31 -32.42
N LYS A 320 2.17 -21.34 -32.27
CA LYS A 320 1.24 -21.43 -33.39
C LYS A 320 0.41 -20.15 -33.51
N ALA A 321 0.41 -19.55 -34.69
CA ALA A 321 -0.38 -18.35 -34.99
C ALA A 321 -1.88 -18.56 -34.74
N ILE A 322 -2.56 -17.48 -34.41
CA ILE A 322 -3.99 -17.40 -34.16
C ILE A 322 -4.68 -16.49 -35.18
N SER A 323 -5.92 -16.80 -35.49
CA SER A 323 -6.74 -15.97 -36.38
C SER A 323 -8.18 -15.91 -35.90
N SER A 324 -8.95 -14.98 -36.47
CA SER A 324 -10.40 -14.89 -36.24
C SER A 324 -11.12 -14.59 -37.55
N LYS A 325 -12.32 -15.17 -37.70
CA LYS A 325 -13.25 -14.80 -38.77
C LYS A 325 -13.98 -13.49 -38.49
N LYS A 326 -13.97 -13.04 -37.23
CA LYS A 326 -14.57 -11.76 -36.82
C LYS A 326 -13.60 -10.62 -37.14
N ALA A 327 -14.01 -9.71 -38.03
CA ALA A 327 -13.18 -8.58 -38.48
C ALA A 327 -12.65 -7.74 -37.32
N GLU A 328 -13.49 -7.50 -36.30
CA GLU A 328 -13.17 -6.73 -35.10
C GLU A 328 -12.05 -7.33 -34.24
N LEU A 329 -11.74 -8.62 -34.37
CA LEU A 329 -10.66 -9.32 -33.67
C LEU A 329 -9.43 -9.56 -34.55
N GLY A 330 -9.52 -9.27 -35.85
CA GLY A 330 -8.47 -9.59 -36.82
C GLY A 330 -7.13 -8.93 -36.51
N ALA A 331 -7.16 -7.64 -36.25
CA ALA A 331 -5.96 -6.86 -35.96
C ALA A 331 -5.25 -7.34 -34.66
N ALA A 332 -6.01 -7.60 -33.59
CA ALA A 332 -5.46 -8.11 -32.33
C ALA A 332 -4.82 -9.50 -32.50
N HIS A 333 -5.49 -10.43 -33.24
CA HIS A 333 -4.92 -11.74 -33.51
C HIS A 333 -3.66 -11.67 -34.38
N ALA A 334 -3.64 -10.77 -35.39
CA ALA A 334 -2.46 -10.55 -36.22
C ALA A 334 -1.27 -10.02 -35.41
N LYS A 335 -1.50 -9.02 -34.55
CA LYS A 335 -0.44 -8.47 -33.68
C LYS A 335 0.10 -9.48 -32.69
N LEU A 336 -0.76 -10.31 -32.09
CA LEU A 336 -0.33 -11.38 -31.19
C LEU A 336 0.42 -12.49 -31.92
N SER A 337 0.00 -12.84 -33.15
CA SER A 337 0.70 -13.84 -33.97
C SER A 337 2.08 -13.33 -34.45
N ALA A 338 2.19 -12.04 -34.73
CA ALA A 338 3.48 -11.42 -35.10
C ALA A 338 4.53 -11.46 -33.97
N LEU A 339 4.12 -11.64 -32.71
CA LEU A 339 5.04 -11.87 -31.58
C LEU A 339 5.84 -13.17 -31.74
N LEU A 340 5.33 -14.15 -32.51
CA LEU A 340 6.03 -15.41 -32.79
C LEU A 340 7.21 -15.22 -33.76
N GLU A 341 7.19 -14.16 -34.56
CA GLU A 341 8.27 -13.80 -35.50
C GLU A 341 9.31 -12.89 -34.82
N GLY A 342 8.90 -12.15 -33.78
CA GLY A 342 9.78 -11.28 -33.00
C GLY A 342 9.06 -10.65 -31.82
N SER A 343 9.53 -10.96 -30.61
CA SER A 343 8.93 -10.54 -29.33
C SER A 343 9.65 -9.35 -28.69
N SER A 344 10.12 -8.39 -29.51
CA SER A 344 10.76 -7.17 -28.99
C SER A 344 9.82 -6.36 -28.09
N PRO A 345 10.34 -5.52 -27.14
CA PRO A 345 9.52 -4.63 -26.34
C PRO A 345 8.55 -3.76 -27.14
N ALA A 346 8.96 -3.31 -28.36
CA ALA A 346 8.10 -2.56 -29.27
C ALA A 346 6.92 -3.39 -29.79
N ALA A 347 7.17 -4.64 -30.17
CA ALA A 347 6.15 -5.55 -30.66
C ALA A 347 5.14 -5.88 -29.56
N VAL A 348 5.61 -6.19 -28.35
CA VAL A 348 4.75 -6.47 -27.16
C VAL A 348 3.91 -5.25 -26.83
N ARG A 349 4.51 -4.05 -26.77
CA ARG A 349 3.79 -2.79 -26.53
C ARG A 349 2.71 -2.55 -27.58
N SER A 350 3.01 -2.79 -28.87
CA SER A 350 2.05 -2.67 -29.97
C SER A 350 0.89 -3.66 -29.82
N ALA A 351 1.17 -4.91 -29.44
CA ALA A 351 0.15 -5.92 -29.20
C ALA A 351 -0.76 -5.54 -28.02
N LEU A 352 -0.21 -5.10 -26.89
CA LEU A 352 -1.01 -4.63 -25.75
C LEU A 352 -1.89 -3.42 -26.11
N ARG A 353 -1.37 -2.43 -26.84
CA ARG A 353 -2.15 -1.30 -27.33
C ARG A 353 -3.26 -1.69 -28.30
N GLU A 354 -3.06 -2.73 -29.10
CA GLU A 354 -4.11 -3.25 -29.98
C GLU A 354 -5.21 -3.98 -29.18
N LEU A 355 -4.85 -4.67 -28.08
CA LEU A 355 -5.83 -5.28 -27.18
C LEU A 355 -6.77 -4.25 -26.51
N GLU A 356 -6.33 -3.01 -26.31
CA GLU A 356 -7.20 -1.92 -25.79
C GLU A 356 -8.41 -1.63 -26.70
N ARG A 357 -8.32 -1.99 -27.99
CA ARG A 357 -9.38 -1.80 -29.00
C ARG A 357 -10.40 -2.93 -29.08
N LEU A 358 -10.19 -3.99 -28.29
CA LEU A 358 -11.12 -5.13 -28.28
C LEU A 358 -12.52 -4.72 -27.79
N PRO A 359 -13.58 -5.32 -28.33
CA PRO A 359 -14.93 -5.13 -27.82
C PRO A 359 -15.01 -5.42 -26.31
N ARG A 360 -15.67 -4.55 -25.57
CA ARG A 360 -15.83 -4.67 -24.11
C ARG A 360 -14.52 -4.65 -23.31
N PHE A 361 -13.40 -4.17 -23.89
CA PHE A 361 -12.18 -3.96 -23.12
C PHE A 361 -12.44 -2.92 -22.04
N GLN A 362 -12.35 -3.34 -20.75
CA GLN A 362 -12.53 -2.45 -19.60
C GLN A 362 -11.39 -2.71 -18.61
N LEU A 363 -10.52 -1.72 -18.50
CA LEU A 363 -9.32 -1.79 -17.68
C LEU A 363 -9.68 -1.57 -16.21
N PHE A 364 -9.39 -2.55 -15.34
CA PHE A 364 -9.58 -2.46 -13.89
C PHE A 364 -8.25 -2.46 -13.10
N ARG A 365 -7.13 -2.95 -13.66
CA ARG A 365 -5.77 -2.81 -13.09
C ARG A 365 -4.98 -1.75 -13.84
N ARG A 366 -5.44 -0.49 -13.75
CA ARG A 366 -4.87 0.63 -14.52
C ARG A 366 -3.42 0.89 -14.21
N GLU A 367 -3.07 0.81 -12.92
CA GLU A 367 -1.68 1.04 -12.45
C GLU A 367 -0.72 0.00 -13.03
N ALA A 368 -1.07 -1.29 -12.97
CA ALA A 368 -0.26 -2.35 -13.54
C ALA A 368 -0.11 -2.21 -15.06
N TRP A 369 -1.21 -1.91 -15.74
CA TRP A 369 -1.21 -1.70 -17.19
C TRP A 369 -0.31 -0.55 -17.61
N SER A 370 -0.48 0.64 -17.00
CA SER A 370 0.33 1.81 -17.32
C SER A 370 1.81 1.58 -17.03
N CYS A 371 2.14 1.01 -15.88
CA CYS A 371 3.51 0.70 -15.52
C CYS A 371 4.21 -0.20 -16.56
N VAL A 372 3.54 -1.27 -17.02
CA VAL A 372 4.10 -2.17 -18.04
C VAL A 372 4.22 -1.47 -19.41
N ILE A 373 3.22 -0.71 -19.83
CA ILE A 373 3.25 0.06 -21.08
C ILE A 373 4.40 1.08 -21.07
N ASP A 374 4.61 1.76 -19.95
CA ASP A 374 5.68 2.76 -19.80
C ASP A 374 7.06 2.09 -19.73
N ALA A 375 7.18 0.96 -19.02
CA ALA A 375 8.42 0.18 -18.96
C ALA A 375 8.83 -0.35 -20.35
N LEU A 376 7.87 -0.89 -21.12
CA LEU A 376 8.11 -1.28 -22.50
C LEU A 376 8.54 -0.09 -23.37
N GLY A 377 7.94 1.10 -23.13
CA GLY A 377 8.33 2.34 -23.81
C GLY A 377 9.75 2.76 -23.52
N GLN A 378 10.20 2.67 -22.26
CA GLN A 378 11.59 2.97 -21.87
C GLN A 378 12.56 1.98 -22.53
N ALA A 379 12.26 0.67 -22.51
CA ALA A 379 13.09 -0.35 -23.17
C ALA A 379 13.14 -0.22 -24.70
N VAL A 380 12.14 0.40 -25.33
CA VAL A 380 12.19 0.76 -26.77
C VAL A 380 13.13 1.93 -27.01
N SER A 381 13.17 2.91 -26.11
CA SER A 381 14.02 4.09 -26.22
C SER A 381 15.49 3.81 -25.82
N ASP A 382 15.74 2.82 -25.00
CA ASP A 382 17.05 2.37 -24.53
C ASP A 382 17.13 0.84 -24.67
N PRO A 383 17.74 0.34 -25.77
CA PRO A 383 17.82 -1.10 -26.07
C PRO A 383 18.61 -1.93 -25.03
N GLU A 384 19.49 -1.31 -24.24
CA GLU A 384 20.24 -1.99 -23.18
C GLU A 384 19.41 -2.15 -21.90
N LEU A 385 18.33 -1.37 -21.76
CA LEU A 385 17.46 -1.40 -20.60
C LEU A 385 16.49 -2.60 -20.64
N LYS A 386 16.63 -3.52 -19.69
CA LYS A 386 15.66 -4.63 -19.51
C LYS A 386 14.31 -4.09 -19.05
N VAL A 387 13.22 -4.67 -19.56
CA VAL A 387 11.86 -4.30 -19.18
C VAL A 387 11.63 -4.50 -17.67
N SER A 388 12.18 -5.56 -17.08
CA SER A 388 12.11 -5.82 -15.64
C SER A 388 12.80 -4.72 -14.81
N THR A 389 13.93 -4.20 -15.28
CA THR A 389 14.62 -3.07 -14.64
C THR A 389 13.80 -1.79 -14.75
N ALA A 390 13.19 -1.52 -15.92
CA ALA A 390 12.29 -0.38 -16.10
C ALA A 390 11.06 -0.45 -15.17
N VAL A 391 10.45 -1.62 -15.02
CA VAL A 391 9.35 -1.84 -14.05
C VAL A 391 9.80 -1.52 -12.63
N ARG A 392 10.96 -2.03 -12.19
CA ARG A 392 11.50 -1.72 -10.84
C ARG A 392 11.71 -0.22 -10.65
N ARG A 393 12.32 0.48 -11.62
CA ARG A 393 12.52 1.95 -11.57
C ARG A 393 11.20 2.71 -11.45
N LEU A 394 10.19 2.36 -12.24
CA LEU A 394 8.87 2.98 -12.16
C LEU A 394 8.19 2.71 -10.80
N ARG A 395 8.25 1.48 -10.31
CA ARG A 395 7.68 1.15 -8.99
C ARG A 395 8.40 1.85 -7.84
N ASN A 396 9.73 1.97 -7.91
CA ASN A 396 10.49 2.75 -6.94
C ASN A 396 10.16 4.25 -7.01
N HIS A 397 9.96 4.78 -8.22
CA HIS A 397 9.49 6.16 -8.39
C HIS A 397 8.12 6.38 -7.73
N ASP A 398 7.15 5.49 -7.95
CA ASP A 398 5.83 5.54 -7.31
C ASP A 398 5.90 5.47 -5.78
N ARG A 399 6.88 4.72 -5.25
CA ARG A 399 7.16 4.70 -3.79
C ARG A 399 7.61 6.06 -3.28
N ILE A 400 8.44 6.77 -4.03
CA ILE A 400 9.07 8.04 -3.63
C ILE A 400 8.14 9.24 -3.84
N VAL A 401 7.48 9.32 -5.00
CA VAL A 401 6.66 10.48 -5.41
C VAL A 401 5.20 10.35 -4.97
N GLY A 402 4.79 9.14 -4.57
CA GLY A 402 3.41 8.83 -4.24
C GLY A 402 2.58 8.44 -5.47
N ARG A 403 1.52 7.69 -5.23
CA ARG A 403 0.65 7.13 -6.27
C ARG A 403 -0.43 8.11 -6.69
N ARG A 404 -0.73 8.19 -7.97
CA ARG A 404 -1.97 8.79 -8.46
C ARG A 404 -3.12 7.79 -8.29
N THR A 405 -3.93 7.95 -7.26
CA THR A 405 -5.08 7.08 -7.03
C THR A 405 -6.28 7.51 -7.85
N ALA A 406 -7.01 6.55 -8.42
CA ALA A 406 -8.30 6.80 -9.05
C ALA A 406 -9.32 7.24 -7.97
N LYS A 407 -10.36 7.99 -8.38
CA LYS A 407 -11.44 8.41 -7.47
C LYS A 407 -12.20 7.21 -6.86
N ARG A 408 -12.28 6.10 -7.58
CA ARG A 408 -12.95 4.87 -7.14
C ARG A 408 -11.97 3.72 -7.23
N ILE A 409 -11.69 3.09 -6.10
CA ILE A 409 -10.72 1.98 -6.02
C ILE A 409 -11.29 0.76 -5.31
N VAL A 410 -10.75 -0.41 -5.66
CA VAL A 410 -10.87 -1.64 -4.89
C VAL A 410 -9.51 -1.95 -4.29
N SER A 411 -9.45 -2.26 -3.01
CA SER A 411 -8.19 -2.49 -2.31
C SER A 411 -8.33 -3.44 -1.12
N ARG A 412 -7.20 -3.85 -0.55
CA ARG A 412 -7.15 -4.47 0.77
C ARG A 412 -6.96 -3.39 1.85
N PRO A 413 -7.39 -3.63 3.11
CA PRO A 413 -7.18 -2.71 4.22
C PRO A 413 -5.71 -2.28 4.38
N LEU A 414 -4.78 -3.24 4.22
CA LEU A 414 -3.34 -3.00 4.32
C LEU A 414 -2.83 -1.90 3.37
N LEU A 415 -3.28 -1.91 2.10
CA LEU A 415 -2.78 -0.99 1.08
C LEU A 415 -3.34 0.44 1.22
N VAL A 416 -4.45 0.60 1.92
CA VAL A 416 -5.09 1.90 2.17
C VAL A 416 -4.85 2.44 3.58
N LYS A 417 -4.00 1.78 4.37
CA LYS A 417 -3.60 2.28 5.67
C LYS A 417 -3.00 3.68 5.53
N GLY A 418 -3.36 4.59 6.43
CA GLY A 418 -2.97 6.01 6.34
C GLY A 418 -3.80 6.85 5.36
N LEU A 419 -4.44 6.25 4.34
CA LEU A 419 -5.29 6.98 3.39
C LEU A 419 -6.69 7.21 3.95
N GLN A 420 -7.42 8.16 3.34
CA GLN A 420 -8.81 8.48 3.69
C GLN A 420 -9.65 8.69 2.43
N TYR A 421 -10.92 8.30 2.52
CA TYR A 421 -11.91 8.40 1.45
C TYR A 421 -13.18 9.01 2.00
N ASP A 422 -14.00 9.60 1.14
CA ASP A 422 -15.30 10.08 1.58
C ASP A 422 -16.24 8.90 1.88
N TYR A 423 -16.17 7.85 1.05
CA TYR A 423 -17.02 6.66 1.17
C TYR A 423 -16.19 5.39 1.20
N ALA A 424 -16.55 4.45 2.10
CA ALA A 424 -15.94 3.13 2.16
C ALA A 424 -17.02 2.05 2.07
N VAL A 425 -16.73 0.97 1.33
CA VAL A 425 -17.58 -0.23 1.22
C VAL A 425 -16.77 -1.44 1.65
N LEU A 426 -17.15 -2.09 2.75
CA LEU A 426 -16.57 -3.35 3.18
C LEU A 426 -17.31 -4.48 2.44
N LEU A 427 -16.62 -5.18 1.54
CA LEU A 427 -17.23 -6.16 0.64
C LEU A 427 -17.64 -7.45 1.34
N ASP A 428 -17.00 -7.77 2.48
CA ASP A 428 -17.28 -8.96 3.27
C ASP A 428 -16.66 -8.80 4.67
N ALA A 429 -17.40 -8.16 5.57
CA ALA A 429 -16.89 -7.82 6.90
C ALA A 429 -16.74 -9.04 7.81
N ASP A 430 -17.41 -10.15 7.53
CA ASP A 430 -17.33 -11.39 8.33
C ASP A 430 -15.92 -12.02 8.30
N ARG A 431 -15.10 -11.67 7.30
CA ARG A 431 -13.78 -12.26 7.12
C ARG A 431 -12.65 -11.47 7.76
N TYR A 432 -12.91 -10.26 8.24
CA TYR A 432 -11.86 -9.40 8.79
C TYR A 432 -11.53 -9.76 10.23
N ASN A 433 -10.23 -9.77 10.56
CA ASN A 433 -9.81 -9.74 11.96
C ASN A 433 -10.06 -8.33 12.56
N ALA A 434 -9.83 -8.17 13.85
CA ALA A 434 -10.14 -6.93 14.57
C ALA A 434 -9.41 -5.70 14.01
N ALA A 435 -8.13 -5.84 13.65
CA ALA A 435 -7.31 -4.76 13.09
C ALA A 435 -7.75 -4.40 11.67
N GLU A 436 -7.97 -5.40 10.80
CA GLU A 436 -8.49 -5.19 9.45
C GLU A 436 -9.85 -4.51 9.47
N LEU A 437 -10.75 -4.97 10.36
CA LEU A 437 -12.09 -4.40 10.52
C LEU A 437 -12.02 -2.93 10.95
N TYR A 438 -11.21 -2.64 11.96
CA TYR A 438 -11.02 -1.26 12.43
C TYR A 438 -10.41 -0.36 11.36
N VAL A 439 -9.35 -0.83 10.67
CA VAL A 439 -8.75 -0.09 9.57
C VAL A 439 -9.76 0.16 8.46
N ALA A 440 -10.52 -0.87 8.04
CA ALA A 440 -11.51 -0.76 6.98
C ALA A 440 -12.64 0.24 7.33
N LEU A 441 -13.23 0.11 8.52
CA LEU A 441 -14.28 1.01 9.02
C LEU A 441 -13.79 2.47 9.11
N SER A 442 -12.53 2.68 9.48
CA SER A 442 -11.96 4.02 9.64
C SER A 442 -11.56 4.70 8.31
N ARG A 443 -11.74 4.07 7.16
CA ARG A 443 -11.39 4.69 5.85
C ARG A 443 -12.42 5.69 5.36
N GLY A 444 -13.72 5.49 5.65
CA GLY A 444 -14.78 6.40 5.25
C GLY A 444 -14.88 7.61 6.18
N CYS A 445 -14.90 8.82 5.59
CA CYS A 445 -15.06 10.05 6.37
C CYS A 445 -16.52 10.52 6.43
N ARG A 446 -17.31 10.28 5.37
CA ARG A 446 -18.72 10.67 5.28
C ARG A 446 -19.65 9.50 5.52
N ALA A 447 -19.40 8.36 4.88
CA ALA A 447 -20.21 7.17 5.08
C ALA A 447 -19.41 5.88 4.91
N VAL A 448 -19.87 4.84 5.60
CA VAL A 448 -19.36 3.46 5.51
C VAL A 448 -20.52 2.53 5.24
N THR A 449 -20.41 1.73 4.17
CA THR A 449 -21.34 0.62 3.87
C THR A 449 -20.66 -0.69 4.26
N VAL A 450 -21.32 -1.49 5.06
CA VAL A 450 -20.81 -2.77 5.57
C VAL A 450 -21.65 -3.91 5.03
N LEU A 451 -21.03 -4.84 4.32
CA LEU A 451 -21.68 -6.07 3.89
C LEU A 451 -21.22 -7.22 4.78
N SER A 452 -22.16 -7.89 5.42
CA SER A 452 -21.92 -9.05 6.30
C SER A 452 -23.16 -9.94 6.38
N SER A 453 -22.99 -11.17 6.83
CA SER A 453 -24.10 -12.13 7.02
C SER A 453 -25.03 -11.73 8.17
N SER A 454 -24.49 -11.03 9.17
CA SER A 454 -25.15 -10.58 10.40
C SER A 454 -24.87 -9.10 10.67
N PRO A 455 -25.79 -8.37 11.33
CA PRO A 455 -25.49 -7.03 11.83
C PRO A 455 -24.55 -7.05 13.05
N VAL A 456 -24.21 -8.21 13.58
CA VAL A 456 -23.20 -8.39 14.62
C VAL A 456 -21.94 -8.95 13.98
N LEU A 457 -20.85 -8.18 14.01
CA LEU A 457 -19.56 -8.56 13.45
C LEU A 457 -18.70 -9.17 14.55
N THR A 458 -18.34 -10.44 14.39
CA THR A 458 -17.33 -11.10 15.23
C THR A 458 -16.03 -11.11 14.46
N PRO A 459 -14.96 -10.43 14.96
CA PRO A 459 -13.67 -10.44 14.28
C PRO A 459 -13.16 -11.87 14.07
N ALA A 460 -12.67 -12.15 12.86
CA ALA A 460 -12.05 -13.44 12.58
C ALA A 460 -10.73 -13.59 13.36
N GLU A 461 -10.33 -14.82 13.68
CA GLU A 461 -9.02 -15.08 14.26
C GLU A 461 -7.91 -14.71 13.29
N VAL A 462 -6.79 -14.23 13.82
CA VAL A 462 -5.62 -13.88 13.00
C VAL A 462 -5.07 -15.15 12.36
N GLY A 463 -5.04 -15.19 11.04
CA GLY A 463 -4.56 -16.35 10.28
C GLY A 463 -5.63 -17.35 9.85
N SER A 464 -6.90 -17.08 10.07
CA SER A 464 -7.99 -17.87 9.47
C SER A 464 -8.02 -17.65 7.94
N PRO A 465 -8.05 -18.74 7.12
CA PRO A 465 -7.95 -18.68 5.65
C PRO A 465 -9.18 -18.05 4.97
#